data_b268d5a360c196b0e6dc05244c55596a
#
_entry.id   b268d5a360c196b0e6dc05244c55596a
#
_cell.length_a   1.000
_cell.length_b   1.000
_cell.length_c   1.000
_cell.angle_alpha   90.00
_cell.angle_beta   90.00
_cell.angle_gamma   90.00
#
_symmetry.space_group_name_H-M   'P 1'
#
loop_
_entity.id
_entity.type
_entity.pdbx_description
1 polymer ?
#
loop_
_entity_poly.entity_id
_entity_poly.type
_entity_poly.pdbx_seq_one_letter_code
_entity_poly.pdbx_strand_id
1 'polypeptide(L)' 'MTELKSGLIPVIRAEKECDVYCPICHKVLHVEAGQVIPRCCGKVMEIMN' A
#
# COMPACT_ATOMS: atom_id res chain seq x y z
N MET A 1 -3.98 -13.37 24.27
CA MET A 1 -3.99 -13.11 23.89
C MET A 1 -4.05 -13.02 23.10
N THR A 2 -4.05 -12.84 22.60
CA THR A 2 -4.11 -12.73 21.87
C THR A 2 -4.48 -12.20 21.00
N GLU A 3 -4.26 -11.78 20.34
CA GLU A 3 -4.55 -11.18 19.56
C GLU A 3 -5.05 -11.57 18.57
N LEU A 4 -5.63 -11.47 18.12
CA LEU A 4 -6.15 -11.85 17.30
C LEU A 4 -6.22 -11.19 16.22
N LYS A 5 -5.78 -11.03 15.52
CA LYS A 5 -5.81 -10.44 14.56
C LYS A 5 -6.76 -10.72 13.83
N SER A 6 -7.45 -10.73 13.66
CA SER A 6 -8.57 -10.87 12.99
C SER A 6 -8.50 -11.43 11.67
N GLY A 7 -7.54 -11.95 11.19
CA GLY A 7 -7.46 -12.59 9.91
C GLY A 7 -7.84 -11.74 8.75
N LEU A 8 -7.82 -10.48 8.90
CA LEU A 8 -8.14 -9.60 7.81
C LEU A 8 -6.96 -9.49 6.86
N ILE A 9 -7.26 -8.97 5.69
CA ILE A 9 -6.21 -8.73 4.72
C ILE A 9 -5.23 -7.74 5.31
N PRO A 10 -3.95 -8.07 5.34
CA PRO A 10 -2.97 -7.14 5.87
C PRO A 10 -2.88 -5.90 5.01
N VAL A 11 -2.64 -4.77 5.65
CA VAL A 11 -2.45 -3.53 4.92
C VAL A 11 -0.99 -3.16 4.99
N ILE A 12 -0.51 -2.52 3.93
CA ILE A 12 0.85 -2.07 3.84
C ILE A 12 0.84 -0.57 3.93
N ARG A 13 1.66 -0.03 4.82
CA ARG A 13 1.75 1.41 5.00
C ARG A 13 3.11 1.88 4.53
N ALA A 14 3.13 3.08 3.98
CA ALA A 14 4.38 3.69 3.55
C ALA A 14 5.21 4.04 4.77
N GLU A 15 6.49 3.71 4.74
CA GLU A 15 7.37 4.06 5.83
C GLU A 15 7.70 5.54 5.82
N LYS A 16 7.67 6.13 4.65
CA LYS A 16 7.94 7.55 4.49
C LYS A 16 7.24 8.02 3.24
N GLU A 17 7.23 9.33 3.07
CA GLU A 17 6.63 9.93 1.91
C GLU A 17 7.27 9.39 0.64
N CYS A 18 6.46 8.92 -0.28
CA CYS A 18 6.98 8.37 -1.52
C CYS A 18 5.85 8.27 -2.54
N ASP A 19 6.23 7.96 -3.77
CA ASP A 19 5.26 7.72 -4.82
C ASP A 19 5.08 6.23 -5.00
N VAL A 20 3.88 5.84 -5.40
CA VAL A 20 3.59 4.44 -5.68
C VAL A 20 2.96 4.37 -7.05
N TYR A 21 3.10 3.23 -7.70
CA TYR A 21 2.54 3.07 -9.03
C TYR A 21 1.98 1.67 -9.18
N CYS A 22 1.05 1.56 -10.12
CA CYS A 22 0.46 0.28 -10.46
C CYS A 22 1.10 -0.20 -11.75
N PRO A 23 1.82 -1.33 -11.72
CA PRO A 23 2.48 -1.81 -12.93
C PRO A 23 1.52 -2.31 -13.99
N ILE A 24 0.26 -2.49 -13.63
CA ILE A 24 -0.72 -3.01 -14.58
C ILE A 24 -1.35 -1.87 -15.38
N CYS A 25 -1.84 -0.85 -14.70
CA CYS A 25 -2.49 0.26 -15.38
C CYS A 25 -1.63 1.52 -15.41
N HIS A 26 -0.42 1.44 -14.83
CA HIS A 26 0.55 2.54 -14.91
C HIS A 26 0.07 3.81 -14.20
N LYS A 27 -0.75 3.65 -13.20
CA LYS A 27 -1.21 4.80 -12.44
C LYS A 27 -0.18 5.12 -11.35
N VAL A 28 0.05 6.40 -11.15
CA VAL A 28 1.01 6.86 -10.14
C VAL A 28 0.26 7.70 -9.12
N LEU A 29 0.53 7.46 -7.85
CA LEU A 29 -0.08 8.21 -6.76
C LEU A 29 0.99 8.56 -5.75
N HIS A 30 0.73 9.62 -5.00
CA HIS A 30 1.63 10.05 -3.95
C HIS A 30 1.05 9.65 -2.60
N VAL A 31 1.87 9.06 -1.75
CA VAL A 31 1.46 8.69 -0.40
C VAL A 31 2.42 9.29 0.60
N GLU A 32 1.89 9.56 1.79
CA GLU A 32 2.69 10.14 2.84
C GLU A 32 3.05 9.10 3.87
N ALA A 33 4.01 9.44 4.71
CA ALA A 33 4.46 8.52 5.74
C ALA A 33 3.28 8.06 6.59
N GLY A 34 3.18 6.76 6.79
CA GLY A 34 2.11 6.19 7.60
C GLY A 34 0.81 6.00 6.84
N GLN A 35 0.73 6.46 5.63
CA GLN A 35 -0.48 6.31 4.84
C GLN A 35 -0.56 4.91 4.27
N VAL A 36 -1.77 4.36 4.25
CA VAL A 36 -1.96 3.03 3.67
C VAL A 36 -1.79 3.12 2.17
N ILE A 37 -0.98 2.21 1.63
CA ILE A 37 -0.74 2.17 0.20
C ILE A 37 -1.97 1.56 -0.47
N PRO A 38 -2.56 2.26 -1.45
CA PRO A 38 -3.78 1.77 -2.09
C PRO A 38 -3.51 0.59 -2.99
N ARG A 39 -4.56 -0.09 -3.32
CA ARG A 39 -4.49 -1.20 -4.24
C ARG A 39 -5.05 -0.78 -5.59
N CYS A 40 -4.50 -1.36 -6.62
CA CYS A 40 -4.99 -1.10 -7.97
C CYS A 40 -4.91 -2.40 -8.74
N CYS A 41 -5.94 -2.71 -9.50
CA CYS A 41 -5.99 -3.92 -10.30
C CYS A 41 -5.79 -5.17 -9.44
N GLY A 42 -6.28 -5.13 -8.22
CA GLY A 42 -6.21 -6.27 -7.33
C GLY A 42 -4.88 -6.48 -6.64
N LYS A 43 -3.94 -5.57 -6.83
CA LYS A 43 -2.62 -5.68 -6.23
C LYS A 43 -2.24 -4.39 -5.53
N VAL A 44 -1.42 -4.52 -4.51
CA VAL A 44 -0.90 -3.34 -3.83
C VAL A 44 0.07 -2.64 -4.77
N MET A 45 -0.06 -1.32 -4.85
CA MET A 45 0.82 -0.54 -5.71
C MET A 45 2.25 -0.61 -5.19
N GLU A 46 3.19 -0.49 -6.09
CA GLU A 46 4.60 -0.61 -5.75
C GLU A 46 5.20 0.76 -5.48
N ILE A 47 6.18 0.76 -4.61
CA ILE A 47 6.85 2.00 -4.25
C ILE A 47 7.86 2.36 -5.32
N MET A 48 7.76 3.56 -5.81
CA MET A 48 8.72 4.09 -6.75
C MET A 48 9.78 4.83 -5.98
N ASN A 49 10.97 4.48 -6.22
CA ASN A 49 11.95 5.18 -5.50
C ASN A 49 13.08 5.57 -6.35
#